data_71fa7185b0d33ac92b388f9b9a392f31
#
_entry.id   71fa7185b0d33ac92b388f9b9a392f31
#
_cell.length_a   1.000
_cell.length_b   1.000
_cell.length_c   1.000
_cell.angle_alpha   90.00
_cell.angle_beta   90.00
_cell.angle_gamma   90.00
#
_symmetry.space_group_name_H-M   'P 1'
#
loop_
_entity.id
_entity.type
_entity.pdbx_description
1 polymer ?
#
loop_
_entity_poly.entity_id
_entity_poly.type
_entity_poly.pdbx_seq_one_letter_code
_entity_poly.pdbx_strand_id
1 'polypeptide(L)'
;MCGIVGIYLKSKKFEKSLGGMLSKMLVSMESRGPDSAGFAIYNRDKNKLFKYSICLNEMNFDRFKKEIKKKIKFSKLEKNSDHVILKSIEKPSKIVPILEDITEISLVGYGKSIEIFKQVGKPSNVVKKFDLNKFSGSHAIGHTRMATESAITTDGSHPYSTGEDECLVHNGSLSNHNNLRRKLKKNGSKFNSDNDTEVAAGYISDSLKDRNLKQTLKKGLSDLDGFYTFIAGTHSGFAVLRDEIACKPAVIAETKDYVAISSEFQAMAHLPNVNSAKIFEPEPGVVYSWGK
;
A
#
# COMPACT_ATOMS: atom_id res chain seq x y z
N MET A 1 18.35 -3.57 -2.15
CA MET A 1 17.57 -2.30 -1.95
C MET A 1 16.12 -2.55 -2.34
N CYS A 2 15.16 -1.97 -1.61
CA CYS A 2 13.73 -2.12 -1.95
C CYS A 2 13.37 -1.48 -3.29
N GLY A 3 12.26 -1.93 -3.90
CA GLY A 3 11.64 -1.34 -5.08
C GLY A 3 10.23 -0.84 -4.77
N ILE A 4 9.90 0.37 -5.16
CA ILE A 4 8.55 0.93 -5.10
C ILE A 4 8.00 1.09 -6.49
N VAL A 5 6.71 0.87 -6.67
CA VAL A 5 5.98 1.07 -7.91
C VAL A 5 4.59 1.65 -7.62
N GLY A 6 4.09 2.46 -8.53
CA GLY A 6 2.72 2.99 -8.45
C GLY A 6 2.19 3.32 -9.85
N ILE A 7 0.88 3.25 -10.01
CA ILE A 7 0.21 3.63 -11.25
C ILE A 7 -1.15 4.26 -10.94
N TYR A 8 -1.40 5.43 -11.50
CA TYR A 8 -2.66 6.15 -11.42
C TYR A 8 -3.25 6.32 -12.81
N LEU A 9 -4.48 5.88 -13.02
CA LEU A 9 -5.16 5.99 -14.29
C LEU A 9 -5.95 7.30 -14.39
N LYS A 10 -5.59 8.15 -15.34
CA LYS A 10 -6.31 9.40 -15.66
C LYS A 10 -7.61 9.14 -16.40
N SER A 11 -7.72 7.99 -17.06
CA SER A 11 -8.89 7.57 -17.82
C SER A 11 -9.30 6.13 -17.50
N LYS A 12 -10.54 5.74 -17.83
CA LYS A 12 -11.03 4.37 -17.61
C LYS A 12 -10.46 3.34 -18.58
N LYS A 13 -9.73 3.77 -19.60
CA LYS A 13 -9.22 2.93 -20.70
C LYS A 13 -8.48 1.69 -20.23
N PHE A 14 -7.68 1.82 -19.16
CA PHE A 14 -6.84 0.75 -18.63
C PHE A 14 -7.32 0.17 -17.30
N GLU A 15 -8.52 0.53 -16.80
CA GLU A 15 -9.01 0.05 -15.49
C GLU A 15 -8.99 -1.49 -15.38
N LYS A 16 -9.41 -2.19 -16.45
CA LYS A 16 -9.41 -3.66 -16.50
C LYS A 16 -8.00 -4.27 -16.61
N SER A 17 -7.02 -3.50 -17.04
CA SER A 17 -5.63 -3.93 -17.25
C SER A 17 -4.71 -3.48 -16.12
N LEU A 18 -5.21 -2.76 -15.12
CA LEU A 18 -4.40 -2.16 -14.05
C LEU A 18 -3.56 -3.21 -13.33
N GLY A 19 -4.16 -4.33 -12.94
CA GLY A 19 -3.46 -5.42 -12.27
C GLY A 19 -2.34 -6.02 -13.12
N GLY A 20 -2.59 -6.22 -14.42
CA GLY A 20 -1.56 -6.69 -15.36
C GLY A 20 -0.41 -5.69 -15.56
N MET A 21 -0.69 -4.40 -15.57
CA MET A 21 0.33 -3.35 -15.64
C MET A 21 1.19 -3.34 -14.35
N LEU A 22 0.55 -3.34 -13.18
CA LEU A 22 1.26 -3.38 -11.89
C LEU A 22 2.06 -4.67 -11.69
N SER A 23 1.52 -5.81 -12.13
CA SER A 23 2.18 -7.11 -12.09
C SER A 23 3.54 -7.08 -12.77
N LYS A 24 3.60 -6.56 -13.99
CA LYS A 24 4.85 -6.41 -14.75
C LYS A 24 5.81 -5.46 -14.05
N MET A 25 5.32 -4.34 -13.51
CA MET A 25 6.15 -3.39 -12.77
C MET A 25 6.80 -4.05 -11.53
N LEU A 26 6.03 -4.81 -10.74
CA LEU A 26 6.54 -5.51 -9.56
C LEU A 26 7.58 -6.58 -9.91
N VAL A 27 7.31 -7.39 -10.94
CA VAL A 27 8.24 -8.43 -11.37
C VAL A 27 9.56 -7.82 -11.86
N SER A 28 9.52 -6.69 -12.58
CA SER A 28 10.75 -5.98 -13.01
C SER A 28 11.59 -5.45 -11.84
N MET A 29 10.99 -5.29 -10.64
CA MET A 29 11.70 -4.86 -9.43
C MET A 29 12.15 -6.03 -8.53
N GLU A 30 12.03 -7.30 -8.99
CA GLU A 30 12.36 -8.49 -8.19
C GLU A 30 13.83 -8.50 -7.75
N SER A 31 14.76 -8.10 -8.62
CA SER A 31 16.19 -8.03 -8.30
C SER A 31 16.51 -7.03 -7.17
N ARG A 32 15.67 -6.01 -6.97
CA ARG A 32 15.83 -5.04 -5.89
C ARG A 32 15.30 -5.55 -4.54
N GLY A 33 14.26 -6.37 -4.57
CA GLY A 33 13.61 -6.84 -3.33
C GLY A 33 13.03 -8.24 -3.49
N PRO A 34 13.85 -9.30 -3.30
CA PRO A 34 13.40 -10.67 -3.52
C PRO A 34 12.73 -11.31 -2.32
N ASP A 35 12.73 -10.66 -1.14
CA ASP A 35 12.37 -11.31 0.13
C ASP A 35 10.89 -11.29 0.42
N SER A 36 10.21 -10.21 0.06
CA SER A 36 8.76 -10.09 0.13
C SER A 36 8.23 -9.06 -0.85
N ALA A 37 6.95 -9.18 -1.20
CA ALA A 37 6.27 -8.19 -2.03
C ALA A 37 4.83 -8.02 -1.59
N GLY A 38 4.24 -6.90 -2.00
CA GLY A 38 2.81 -6.68 -1.80
C GLY A 38 2.33 -5.48 -2.61
N PHE A 39 1.02 -5.37 -2.65
CA PHE A 39 0.35 -4.33 -3.44
C PHE A 39 -0.98 -3.93 -2.81
N ALA A 40 -1.36 -2.70 -3.09
CA ALA A 40 -2.68 -2.15 -2.82
C ALA A 40 -3.35 -1.79 -4.13
N ILE A 41 -4.60 -2.20 -4.30
CA ILE A 41 -5.46 -1.84 -5.44
C ILE A 41 -6.62 -1.01 -4.94
N TYR A 42 -6.90 0.08 -5.64
CA TYR A 42 -8.04 0.95 -5.38
C TYR A 42 -9.08 0.81 -6.47
N ASN A 43 -10.25 0.31 -6.09
CA ASN A 43 -11.36 0.16 -7.01
C ASN A 43 -12.43 1.22 -6.73
N ARG A 44 -12.84 1.97 -7.74
CA ARG A 44 -13.95 2.92 -7.68
C ARG A 44 -15.32 2.21 -7.63
N ASP A 45 -15.42 1.15 -6.82
CA ASP A 45 -16.66 0.40 -6.71
C ASP A 45 -17.78 1.30 -6.17
N LYS A 46 -18.95 1.24 -6.81
CA LYS A 46 -20.15 1.99 -6.39
C LYS A 46 -20.79 1.41 -5.12
N ASN A 47 -20.29 0.28 -4.64
CA ASN A 47 -20.79 -0.37 -3.45
C ASN A 47 -20.36 0.40 -2.20
N LYS A 48 -21.32 0.72 -1.35
CA LYS A 48 -21.11 1.43 -0.08
C LYS A 48 -20.51 0.53 1.03
N LEU A 49 -20.05 -0.68 0.68
CA LEU A 49 -19.51 -1.66 1.62
C LEU A 49 -18.07 -1.30 1.99
N PHE A 50 -17.75 -1.43 3.27
CA PHE A 50 -16.37 -1.47 3.72
C PHE A 50 -15.75 -2.83 3.37
N LYS A 51 -14.50 -2.81 2.99
CA LYS A 51 -13.64 -3.95 2.71
C LYS A 51 -12.57 -4.03 3.79
N TYR A 52 -12.32 -5.21 4.30
CA TYR A 52 -11.26 -5.48 5.27
C TYR A 52 -10.36 -6.55 4.65
N SER A 53 -9.11 -6.20 4.37
CA SER A 53 -8.08 -7.11 3.86
C SER A 53 -7.44 -7.82 5.05
N ILE A 54 -7.56 -9.13 5.12
CA ILE A 54 -7.17 -9.96 6.26
C ILE A 54 -6.22 -11.04 5.76
N CYS A 55 -5.04 -11.16 6.37
CA CYS A 55 -4.17 -12.32 6.22
C CYS A 55 -4.52 -13.36 7.28
N LEU A 56 -4.74 -14.61 6.87
CA LEU A 56 -5.17 -15.68 7.77
C LEU A 56 -4.02 -16.26 8.61
N ASN A 57 -2.76 -15.94 8.26
CA ASN A 57 -1.56 -16.47 8.92
C ASN A 57 -1.67 -18.02 9.09
N GLU A 58 -1.89 -18.48 10.33
CA GLU A 58 -2.02 -19.91 10.68
C GLU A 58 -3.47 -20.41 10.68
N MET A 59 -4.46 -19.51 10.63
CA MET A 59 -5.88 -19.87 10.68
C MET A 59 -6.38 -20.38 9.33
N ASN A 60 -7.02 -21.54 9.29
CA ASN A 60 -7.70 -21.95 8.07
C ASN A 60 -9.00 -21.17 7.82
N PHE A 61 -9.40 -21.08 6.55
CA PHE A 61 -10.53 -20.25 6.11
C PHE A 61 -11.88 -20.68 6.74
N ASP A 62 -12.13 -21.98 6.91
CA ASP A 62 -13.41 -22.46 7.44
C ASP A 62 -13.55 -22.15 8.92
N ARG A 63 -12.45 -22.27 9.69
CA ARG A 63 -12.40 -21.83 11.08
C ARG A 63 -12.62 -20.32 11.18
N PHE A 64 -11.90 -19.53 10.38
CA PHE A 64 -12.09 -18.08 10.30
C PHE A 64 -13.55 -17.72 10.00
N LYS A 65 -14.13 -18.33 8.97
CA LYS A 65 -15.53 -18.09 8.57
C LYS A 65 -16.51 -18.42 9.69
N LYS A 66 -16.28 -19.49 10.45
CA LYS A 66 -17.12 -19.90 11.59
C LYS A 66 -17.03 -18.92 12.74
N GLU A 67 -15.82 -18.45 13.06
CA GLU A 67 -15.59 -17.49 14.14
C GLU A 67 -16.16 -16.11 13.81
N ILE A 68 -15.86 -15.61 12.62
CA ILE A 68 -16.26 -14.26 12.23
C ILE A 68 -17.79 -14.14 12.08
N LYS A 69 -18.49 -15.19 11.65
CA LYS A 69 -19.96 -15.21 11.59
C LYS A 69 -20.64 -14.98 12.93
N LYS A 70 -19.98 -15.32 14.05
CA LYS A 70 -20.52 -15.12 15.40
C LYS A 70 -20.34 -13.68 15.90
N LYS A 71 -19.33 -12.97 15.38
CA LYS A 71 -18.87 -11.67 15.89
C LYS A 71 -19.28 -10.49 15.00
N ILE A 72 -19.35 -10.71 13.68
CA ILE A 72 -19.50 -9.66 12.68
C ILE A 72 -20.64 -9.98 11.70
N LYS A 73 -21.48 -8.99 11.39
CA LYS A 73 -22.37 -9.04 10.24
C LYS A 73 -21.62 -8.63 8.98
N PHE A 74 -21.58 -9.51 7.99
CA PHE A 74 -20.92 -9.24 6.72
C PHE A 74 -21.77 -9.70 5.54
N SER A 75 -21.56 -9.05 4.39
CA SER A 75 -22.26 -9.37 3.15
C SER A 75 -21.54 -10.44 2.34
N LYS A 76 -20.21 -10.46 2.36
CA LYS A 76 -19.39 -11.38 1.57
C LYS A 76 -18.03 -11.64 2.20
N LEU A 77 -17.51 -12.85 2.01
CA LEU A 77 -16.12 -13.23 2.24
C LEU A 77 -15.54 -13.73 0.92
N GLU A 78 -14.49 -13.08 0.45
CA GLU A 78 -13.78 -13.46 -0.78
C GLU A 78 -12.39 -13.94 -0.41
N LYS A 79 -12.15 -15.25 -0.53
CA LYS A 79 -10.84 -15.84 -0.28
C LYS A 79 -9.95 -15.69 -1.52
N ASN A 80 -8.74 -15.21 -1.33
CA ASN A 80 -7.68 -15.24 -2.32
C ASN A 80 -6.40 -15.76 -1.65
N SER A 81 -6.10 -17.04 -1.85
CA SER A 81 -5.00 -17.75 -1.21
C SER A 81 -5.14 -17.74 0.33
N ASP A 82 -4.20 -17.16 1.05
CA ASP A 82 -4.20 -16.96 2.51
C ASP A 82 -4.76 -15.58 2.93
N HIS A 83 -5.25 -14.81 1.98
CA HIS A 83 -5.94 -13.55 2.27
C HIS A 83 -7.45 -13.71 2.10
N VAL A 84 -8.18 -12.89 2.85
CA VAL A 84 -9.64 -12.78 2.77
C VAL A 84 -10.04 -11.32 2.71
N ILE A 85 -10.90 -10.98 1.75
CA ILE A 85 -11.59 -9.70 1.73
C ILE A 85 -12.96 -9.88 2.36
N LEU A 86 -13.14 -9.34 3.56
CA LEU A 86 -14.43 -9.28 4.24
C LEU A 86 -15.14 -8.00 3.82
N LYS A 87 -16.38 -8.11 3.31
CA LYS A 87 -17.20 -6.97 2.91
C LYS A 87 -18.40 -6.81 3.84
N SER A 88 -18.55 -5.61 4.43
CA SER A 88 -19.62 -5.32 5.40
C SER A 88 -20.13 -3.88 5.26
N ILE A 89 -21.37 -3.65 5.67
CA ILE A 89 -21.93 -2.30 5.85
C ILE A 89 -21.48 -1.66 7.18
N GLU A 90 -20.97 -2.47 8.10
CA GLU A 90 -20.54 -2.00 9.42
C GLU A 90 -19.23 -1.23 9.32
N LYS A 91 -19.15 -0.13 10.08
CA LYS A 91 -18.01 0.80 10.06
C LYS A 91 -16.74 0.21 10.66
N PRO A 92 -15.56 0.70 10.25
CA PRO A 92 -14.28 0.27 10.81
C PRO A 92 -14.18 0.38 12.33
N SER A 93 -14.76 1.41 12.93
CA SER A 93 -14.78 1.58 14.40
C SER A 93 -15.38 0.40 15.16
N LYS A 94 -16.26 -0.40 14.52
CA LYS A 94 -16.84 -1.61 15.10
C LYS A 94 -16.08 -2.87 14.73
N ILE A 95 -15.63 -2.98 13.47
CA ILE A 95 -15.06 -4.22 12.92
C ILE A 95 -13.58 -4.36 13.27
N VAL A 96 -12.79 -3.27 13.15
CA VAL A 96 -11.34 -3.30 13.36
C VAL A 96 -10.95 -3.86 14.73
N PRO A 97 -11.53 -3.39 15.86
CA PRO A 97 -11.20 -3.95 17.17
C PRO A 97 -11.47 -5.46 17.28
N ILE A 98 -12.56 -5.95 16.65
CA ILE A 98 -12.90 -7.38 16.68
C ILE A 98 -11.88 -8.21 15.88
N LEU A 99 -11.40 -7.69 14.73
CA LEU A 99 -10.41 -8.38 13.92
C LEU A 99 -9.03 -8.37 14.58
N GLU A 100 -8.64 -7.25 15.19
CA GLU A 100 -7.37 -7.12 15.92
C GLU A 100 -7.30 -8.00 17.18
N ASP A 101 -8.43 -8.39 17.74
CA ASP A 101 -8.54 -9.28 18.91
C ASP A 101 -8.29 -10.77 18.56
N ILE A 102 -8.22 -11.10 17.27
CA ILE A 102 -7.96 -12.46 16.79
C ILE A 102 -6.48 -12.59 16.46
N THR A 103 -5.69 -13.17 17.35
CA THR A 103 -4.23 -13.23 17.27
C THR A 103 -3.68 -14.05 16.09
N GLU A 104 -4.48 -14.98 15.54
CA GLU A 104 -4.08 -15.88 14.46
C GLU A 104 -4.28 -15.28 13.06
N ILE A 105 -4.74 -14.02 12.97
CA ILE A 105 -4.90 -13.29 11.73
C ILE A 105 -4.22 -11.92 11.81
N SER A 106 -3.97 -11.31 10.66
CA SER A 106 -3.51 -9.92 10.59
C SER A 106 -4.47 -9.08 9.75
N LEU A 107 -4.96 -7.99 10.30
CA LEU A 107 -5.66 -6.97 9.51
C LEU A 107 -4.62 -6.17 8.71
N VAL A 108 -4.64 -6.32 7.39
CA VAL A 108 -3.63 -5.74 6.49
C VAL A 108 -4.02 -4.32 6.05
N GLY A 109 -5.31 -4.03 6.01
CA GLY A 109 -5.85 -2.71 5.69
C GLY A 109 -7.36 -2.76 5.51
N TYR A 110 -7.97 -1.59 5.47
CA TYR A 110 -9.42 -1.47 5.34
C TYR A 110 -9.84 -0.16 4.67
N GLY A 111 -11.04 -0.15 4.11
CA GLY A 111 -11.64 1.02 3.47
C GLY A 111 -12.79 0.60 2.56
N LYS A 112 -13.28 1.53 1.75
CA LYS A 112 -14.34 1.26 0.77
C LYS A 112 -13.79 0.90 -0.61
N SER A 113 -12.60 1.39 -0.92
CA SER A 113 -11.98 1.24 -2.24
C SER A 113 -10.75 0.36 -2.24
N ILE A 114 -10.01 0.29 -1.13
CA ILE A 114 -8.72 -0.39 -1.05
C ILE A 114 -8.86 -1.90 -0.80
N GLU A 115 -8.00 -2.67 -1.46
CA GLU A 115 -7.70 -4.07 -1.14
C GLU A 115 -6.19 -4.23 -1.12
N ILE A 116 -5.64 -4.86 -0.06
CA ILE A 116 -4.21 -5.04 0.13
C ILE A 116 -3.87 -6.52 0.21
N PHE A 117 -2.83 -6.90 -0.53
CA PHE A 117 -2.25 -8.25 -0.54
C PHE A 117 -0.75 -8.14 -0.39
N LYS A 118 -0.16 -8.91 0.51
CA LYS A 118 1.28 -8.93 0.75
C LYS A 118 1.75 -10.28 1.24
N GLN A 119 2.98 -10.68 0.88
CA GLN A 119 3.50 -12.00 1.19
C GLN A 119 5.02 -12.03 1.17
N VAL A 120 5.57 -12.92 1.98
CA VAL A 120 6.97 -13.34 1.91
C VAL A 120 7.21 -14.10 0.59
N GLY A 121 8.34 -13.83 -0.04
CA GLY A 121 8.80 -14.47 -1.27
C GLY A 121 8.98 -13.50 -2.44
N LYS A 122 9.51 -14.05 -3.53
CA LYS A 122 9.82 -13.28 -4.74
C LYS A 122 8.57 -12.60 -5.32
N PRO A 123 8.69 -11.37 -5.82
CA PRO A 123 7.58 -10.64 -6.46
C PRO A 123 6.83 -11.44 -7.52
N SER A 124 7.52 -12.20 -8.37
CA SER A 124 6.90 -13.08 -9.36
C SER A 124 6.00 -14.15 -8.76
N ASN A 125 6.38 -14.73 -7.61
CA ASN A 125 5.57 -15.70 -6.88
C ASN A 125 4.35 -15.04 -6.23
N VAL A 126 4.53 -13.85 -5.65
CA VAL A 126 3.45 -13.09 -4.99
C VAL A 126 2.39 -12.66 -6.00
N VAL A 127 2.81 -12.13 -7.14
CA VAL A 127 1.94 -11.76 -8.27
C VAL A 127 1.12 -12.95 -8.77
N LYS A 128 1.76 -14.11 -8.92
CA LYS A 128 1.11 -15.37 -9.34
C LYS A 128 0.16 -15.89 -8.26
N LYS A 129 0.58 -15.89 -7.00
CA LYS A 129 -0.19 -16.39 -5.86
C LYS A 129 -1.55 -15.70 -5.72
N PHE A 130 -1.57 -14.38 -5.87
CA PHE A 130 -2.79 -13.58 -5.75
C PHE A 130 -3.50 -13.33 -7.09
N ASP A 131 -2.97 -13.85 -8.20
CA ASP A 131 -3.52 -13.64 -9.56
C ASP A 131 -3.72 -12.13 -9.87
N LEU A 132 -2.68 -11.33 -9.58
CA LEU A 132 -2.74 -9.88 -9.70
C LEU A 132 -3.21 -9.40 -11.08
N ASN A 133 -2.95 -10.16 -12.13
CA ASN A 133 -3.37 -9.81 -13.50
C ASN A 133 -4.90 -9.63 -13.66
N LYS A 134 -5.71 -10.24 -12.81
CA LYS A 134 -7.19 -10.15 -12.86
C LYS A 134 -7.75 -8.92 -12.15
N PHE A 135 -6.93 -8.19 -11.41
CA PHE A 135 -7.42 -7.03 -10.67
C PHE A 135 -7.65 -5.84 -11.59
N SER A 136 -8.74 -5.15 -11.32
CA SER A 136 -9.11 -3.89 -11.96
C SER A 136 -9.19 -2.77 -10.93
N GLY A 137 -9.03 -1.52 -11.36
CA GLY A 137 -9.11 -0.39 -10.45
C GLY A 137 -8.71 0.92 -11.10
N SER A 138 -8.68 1.99 -10.32
CA SER A 138 -8.31 3.33 -10.76
C SER A 138 -6.83 3.66 -10.53
N HIS A 139 -6.25 3.09 -9.50
CA HIS A 139 -4.82 3.24 -9.18
C HIS A 139 -4.36 2.08 -8.29
N ALA A 140 -3.06 1.90 -8.24
CA ALA A 140 -2.43 0.84 -7.48
C ALA A 140 -1.03 1.23 -7.06
N ILE A 141 -0.58 0.67 -5.93
CA ILE A 141 0.75 0.88 -5.36
C ILE A 141 1.32 -0.48 -5.02
N GLY A 142 2.61 -0.68 -5.23
CA GLY A 142 3.28 -1.92 -4.92
C GLY A 142 4.70 -1.73 -4.41
N HIS A 143 5.22 -2.77 -3.78
CA HIS A 143 6.53 -2.77 -3.15
C HIS A 143 7.20 -4.14 -3.28
N THR A 144 8.51 -4.12 -3.47
CA THR A 144 9.38 -5.29 -3.37
C THR A 144 10.43 -5.02 -2.30
N ARG A 145 10.51 -5.89 -1.30
CA ARG A 145 11.35 -5.68 -0.12
C ARG A 145 12.61 -6.51 -0.17
N MET A 146 13.73 -5.87 0.15
CA MET A 146 14.96 -6.49 0.60
C MET A 146 15.11 -6.22 2.09
N ALA A 147 15.00 -7.24 2.91
CA ALA A 147 15.14 -7.12 4.36
C ALA A 147 16.61 -6.96 4.73
N THR A 148 16.94 -5.97 5.55
CA THR A 148 18.31 -5.71 6.01
C THR A 148 18.45 -5.91 7.51
N GLU A 149 17.49 -5.46 8.31
CA GLU A 149 17.60 -5.42 9.78
C GLU A 149 16.40 -6.06 10.49
N SER A 150 15.31 -6.32 9.81
CA SER A 150 14.07 -6.85 10.41
C SER A 150 13.66 -8.18 9.81
N ALA A 151 12.94 -8.99 10.60
CA ALA A 151 12.44 -10.30 10.19
C ALA A 151 11.65 -10.25 8.86
N ILE A 152 11.80 -11.31 8.07
CA ILE A 152 11.03 -11.49 6.85
C ILE A 152 9.70 -12.15 7.22
N THR A 153 8.68 -11.34 7.41
CA THR A 153 7.33 -11.78 7.76
C THR A 153 6.30 -11.10 6.85
N THR A 154 5.11 -11.65 6.77
CA THR A 154 4.01 -11.03 6.03
C THR A 154 3.64 -9.68 6.65
N ASP A 155 3.59 -9.56 7.97
CA ASP A 155 3.30 -8.30 8.66
C ASP A 155 4.40 -7.24 8.42
N GLY A 156 5.66 -7.67 8.37
CA GLY A 156 6.81 -6.84 8.03
C GLY A 156 6.90 -6.46 6.54
N SER A 157 5.99 -6.92 5.69
CA SER A 157 5.97 -6.61 4.26
C SER A 157 5.12 -5.36 3.98
N HIS A 158 5.45 -4.64 2.89
CA HIS A 158 4.67 -3.50 2.40
C HIS A 158 3.52 -3.95 1.47
N PRO A 159 2.48 -3.12 1.25
CA PRO A 159 2.22 -1.81 1.84
C PRO A 159 1.80 -1.83 3.31
N TYR A 160 1.96 -0.71 4.01
CA TYR A 160 1.38 -0.48 5.33
C TYR A 160 0.14 0.40 5.23
N SER A 161 -0.90 0.05 5.99
CA SER A 161 -2.17 0.77 6.08
C SER A 161 -2.57 0.87 7.54
N THR A 162 -2.83 2.08 8.00
CA THR A 162 -3.21 2.38 9.39
C THR A 162 -4.49 3.18 9.49
N GLY A 163 -5.04 3.60 8.35
CA GLY A 163 -6.28 4.36 8.21
C GLY A 163 -7.21 3.84 7.12
N GLU A 164 -8.42 4.42 7.04
CA GLU A 164 -9.44 4.05 6.05
C GLU A 164 -9.02 4.49 4.64
N ASP A 165 -8.95 3.54 3.71
CA ASP A 165 -8.54 3.77 2.32
C ASP A 165 -7.14 4.40 2.16
N GLU A 166 -6.25 4.17 3.11
CA GLU A 166 -4.90 4.72 3.13
C GLU A 166 -3.86 3.61 3.04
N CYS A 167 -2.79 3.83 2.30
CA CYS A 167 -1.61 2.98 2.37
C CYS A 167 -0.33 3.74 2.01
N LEU A 168 0.79 3.21 2.48
CA LEU A 168 2.13 3.73 2.25
C LEU A 168 3.07 2.62 1.79
N VAL A 169 3.87 2.91 0.77
CA VAL A 169 5.10 2.18 0.47
C VAL A 169 6.30 3.12 0.59
N HIS A 170 7.41 2.57 1.06
CA HIS A 170 8.59 3.32 1.46
C HIS A 170 9.85 2.63 0.96
N ASN A 171 10.75 3.41 0.41
CA ASN A 171 12.14 3.02 0.19
C ASN A 171 13.03 4.01 0.92
N GLY A 172 13.73 3.56 1.96
CA GLY A 172 14.55 4.42 2.81
C GLY A 172 14.64 3.94 4.25
N SER A 173 14.87 4.88 5.16
CA SER A 173 14.89 4.66 6.61
C SER A 173 14.54 5.95 7.34
N LEU A 174 13.76 5.83 8.42
CA LEU A 174 13.40 6.94 9.32
C LEU A 174 14.16 6.82 10.63
N SER A 175 15.00 7.79 10.93
CA SER A 175 15.83 7.81 12.16
C SER A 175 15.00 8.07 13.40
N ASN A 176 13.96 8.90 13.31
CA ASN A 176 13.15 9.29 14.46
C ASN A 176 11.89 8.44 14.69
N HIS A 177 11.74 7.29 13.98
CA HIS A 177 10.53 6.46 14.01
C HIS A 177 10.14 6.00 15.43
N ASN A 178 11.10 5.70 16.31
CA ASN A 178 10.80 5.28 17.68
C ASN A 178 10.18 6.42 18.53
N ASN A 179 10.62 7.66 18.35
CA ASN A 179 10.02 8.82 19.01
C ASN A 179 8.59 9.08 18.50
N LEU A 180 8.40 9.00 17.19
CA LEU A 180 7.08 9.13 16.56
C LEU A 180 6.15 8.00 17.01
N ARG A 181 6.62 6.76 17.06
CA ARG A 181 5.84 5.60 17.54
C ARG A 181 5.31 5.84 18.95
N ARG A 182 6.16 6.32 19.88
CA ARG A 182 5.73 6.63 21.25
C ARG A 182 4.67 7.74 21.28
N LYS A 183 4.84 8.79 20.48
CA LYS A 183 3.87 9.89 20.36
C LYS A 183 2.53 9.41 19.80
N LEU A 184 2.55 8.66 18.71
CA LEU A 184 1.34 8.15 18.05
C LEU A 184 0.60 7.11 18.92
N LYS A 185 1.33 6.24 19.67
CA LYS A 185 0.70 5.34 20.65
C LYS A 185 -0.04 6.09 21.75
N LYS A 186 0.49 7.23 22.23
CA LYS A 186 -0.22 8.08 23.21
C LYS A 186 -1.52 8.67 22.62
N ASN A 187 -1.57 8.88 21.29
CA ASN A 187 -2.76 9.33 20.58
C ASN A 187 -3.71 8.18 20.17
N GLY A 188 -3.44 6.95 20.63
CA GLY A 188 -4.30 5.79 20.38
C GLY A 188 -3.95 4.95 19.14
N SER A 189 -2.87 5.27 18.42
CA SER A 189 -2.43 4.44 17.29
C SER A 189 -1.84 3.11 17.77
N LYS A 190 -2.13 2.03 17.03
CA LYS A 190 -1.58 0.70 17.25
C LYS A 190 -0.58 0.37 16.15
N PHE A 191 0.42 -0.44 16.47
CA PHE A 191 1.46 -0.90 15.54
C PHE A 191 1.70 -2.39 15.75
N ASN A 192 1.75 -3.15 14.66
CA ASN A 192 1.88 -4.60 14.66
C ASN A 192 3.30 -5.08 14.31
N SER A 193 4.17 -4.16 13.88
CA SER A 193 5.57 -4.45 13.55
C SER A 193 6.51 -3.39 14.13
N ASP A 194 7.80 -3.70 14.12
CA ASP A 194 8.85 -2.74 14.48
C ASP A 194 9.31 -1.90 13.28
N ASN A 195 8.67 -2.06 12.11
CA ASN A 195 9.03 -1.38 10.89
C ASN A 195 8.76 0.14 10.99
N ASP A 196 9.71 0.93 10.52
CA ASP A 196 9.64 2.39 10.49
C ASP A 196 8.55 2.90 9.53
N THR A 197 8.28 2.15 8.47
CA THR A 197 7.22 2.49 7.50
C THR A 197 5.83 2.41 8.10
N GLU A 198 5.59 1.47 9.02
CA GLU A 198 4.32 1.41 9.73
C GLU A 198 4.09 2.66 10.59
N VAL A 199 5.16 3.19 11.16
CA VAL A 199 5.12 4.45 11.92
C VAL A 199 4.86 5.63 11.00
N ALA A 200 5.49 5.68 9.84
CA ALA A 200 5.21 6.70 8.82
C ALA A 200 3.75 6.63 8.34
N ALA A 201 3.21 5.44 8.11
CA ALA A 201 1.80 5.25 7.77
C ALA A 201 0.89 5.78 8.89
N GLY A 202 1.19 5.46 10.16
CA GLY A 202 0.48 5.98 11.33
C GLY A 202 0.52 7.51 11.44
N TYR A 203 1.67 8.12 11.13
CA TYR A 203 1.82 9.58 11.06
C TYR A 203 0.93 10.18 9.97
N ILE A 204 0.91 9.56 8.78
CA ILE A 204 0.06 10.00 7.67
C ILE A 204 -1.41 9.91 8.06
N SER A 205 -1.87 8.78 8.58
CA SER A 205 -3.26 8.59 9.00
C SER A 205 -3.70 9.57 10.10
N ASP A 206 -2.83 9.86 11.07
CA ASP A 206 -3.12 10.85 12.11
C ASP A 206 -3.21 12.27 11.53
N SER A 207 -2.32 12.61 10.61
CA SER A 207 -2.30 13.93 9.95
C SER A 207 -3.45 14.15 8.96
N LEU A 208 -3.94 13.10 8.30
CA LEU A 208 -5.06 13.17 7.35
C LEU A 208 -6.41 13.48 8.00
N LYS A 209 -6.51 13.40 9.34
CA LYS A 209 -7.71 13.84 10.07
C LYS A 209 -7.98 15.34 9.89
N ASP A 210 -6.91 16.14 9.74
CA ASP A 210 -6.99 17.60 9.71
C ASP A 210 -6.41 18.21 8.41
N ARG A 211 -5.84 17.40 7.52
CA ARG A 211 -5.13 17.85 6.30
C ARG A 211 -5.45 16.96 5.12
N ASN A 212 -5.26 17.47 3.90
CA ASN A 212 -5.22 16.62 2.73
C ASN A 212 -3.85 15.93 2.56
N LEU A 213 -3.76 14.93 1.69
CA LEU A 213 -2.55 14.13 1.49
C LEU A 213 -1.32 14.98 1.13
N LYS A 214 -1.47 15.98 0.25
CA LYS A 214 -0.37 16.87 -0.15
C LYS A 214 0.15 17.70 1.02
N GLN A 215 -0.75 18.25 1.83
CA GLN A 215 -0.38 19.02 3.04
C GLN A 215 0.27 18.12 4.09
N THR A 216 -0.24 16.91 4.28
CA THR A 216 0.31 15.89 5.19
C THR A 216 1.75 15.53 4.81
N LEU A 217 2.00 15.21 3.54
CA LEU A 217 3.35 14.88 3.08
C LEU A 217 4.30 16.08 3.13
N LYS A 218 3.82 17.29 2.81
CA LYS A 218 4.63 18.50 2.96
C LYS A 218 5.02 18.76 4.42
N LYS A 219 4.10 18.57 5.37
CA LYS A 219 4.40 18.65 6.81
C LYS A 219 5.38 17.55 7.23
N GLY A 220 5.28 16.36 6.63
CA GLY A 220 6.18 15.24 6.86
C GLY A 220 7.66 15.58 6.63
N LEU A 221 8.00 16.49 5.72
CA LEU A 221 9.40 16.92 5.50
C LEU A 221 10.04 17.51 6.75
N SER A 222 9.28 18.18 7.60
CA SER A 222 9.79 18.74 8.87
C SER A 222 9.68 17.79 10.05
N ASP A 223 8.79 16.80 10.00
CA ASP A 223 8.46 15.95 11.15
C ASP A 223 9.12 14.55 11.07
N LEU A 224 9.41 14.08 9.86
CA LEU A 224 10.02 12.78 9.58
C LEU A 224 11.51 12.98 9.29
N ASP A 225 12.35 12.48 10.17
CA ASP A 225 13.79 12.53 10.03
C ASP A 225 14.31 11.23 9.40
N GLY A 226 15.16 11.36 8.37
CA GLY A 226 15.73 10.23 7.65
C GLY A 226 15.89 10.50 6.16
N PHE A 227 16.00 9.45 5.38
CA PHE A 227 16.09 9.52 3.92
C PHE A 227 15.07 8.54 3.31
N TYR A 228 14.20 9.05 2.45
CA TYR A 228 13.05 8.26 1.98
C TYR A 228 12.51 8.70 0.63
N THR A 229 11.93 7.75 -0.05
CA THR A 229 10.95 7.97 -1.12
C THR A 229 9.65 7.27 -0.75
N PHE A 230 8.58 8.04 -0.66
CA PHE A 230 7.23 7.58 -0.36
C PHE A 230 6.33 7.56 -1.59
N ILE A 231 5.48 6.54 -1.69
CA ILE A 231 4.23 6.60 -2.43
C ILE A 231 3.12 6.36 -1.42
N ALA A 232 2.29 7.37 -1.19
CA ALA A 232 1.15 7.30 -0.29
C ALA A 232 -0.15 7.32 -1.10
N GLY A 233 -1.04 6.36 -0.86
CA GLY A 233 -2.31 6.20 -1.55
C GLY A 233 -3.50 6.51 -0.65
N THR A 234 -4.55 7.06 -1.25
CA THR A 234 -5.86 7.27 -0.64
C THR A 234 -6.96 6.87 -1.63
N HIS A 235 -8.22 6.87 -1.21
CA HIS A 235 -9.36 6.58 -2.10
C HIS A 235 -9.43 7.48 -3.36
N SER A 236 -8.87 8.67 -3.31
CA SER A 236 -8.95 9.65 -4.39
C SER A 236 -7.77 9.62 -5.35
N GLY A 237 -6.63 9.04 -4.96
CA GLY A 237 -5.43 8.98 -5.76
C GLY A 237 -4.20 8.66 -4.93
N PHE A 238 -3.03 9.00 -5.46
CA PHE A 238 -1.79 8.87 -4.71
C PHE A 238 -0.89 10.11 -4.81
N ALA A 239 0.06 10.21 -3.90
CA ALA A 239 1.10 11.21 -3.93
C ALA A 239 2.48 10.58 -3.74
N VAL A 240 3.50 11.27 -4.26
CA VAL A 240 4.91 10.90 -4.22
C VAL A 240 5.68 12.01 -3.53
N LEU A 241 6.59 11.62 -2.64
CA LEU A 241 7.53 12.53 -1.99
C LEU A 241 8.89 11.86 -1.91
N ARG A 242 9.93 12.57 -2.32
CA ARG A 242 11.32 12.31 -1.93
C ARG A 242 11.71 13.30 -0.83
N ASP A 243 12.47 12.83 0.16
CA ASP A 243 13.08 13.72 1.13
C ASP A 243 14.03 14.73 0.45
N GLU A 244 14.55 15.70 1.21
CA GLU A 244 15.42 16.76 0.67
C GLU A 244 16.79 16.24 0.20
N ILE A 245 17.28 15.12 0.73
CA ILE A 245 18.52 14.47 0.30
C ILE A 245 18.31 13.69 -1.01
N ALA A 246 17.12 13.10 -1.19
CA ALA A 246 16.67 12.36 -2.37
C ALA A 246 17.62 11.23 -2.84
N CYS A 247 18.29 10.58 -1.90
CA CYS A 247 19.23 9.48 -2.23
C CYS A 247 18.52 8.17 -2.68
N LYS A 248 17.21 8.04 -2.43
CA LYS A 248 16.43 6.89 -2.92
C LYS A 248 15.82 7.24 -4.28
N PRO A 249 16.12 6.43 -5.32
CA PRO A 249 15.71 6.76 -6.68
C PRO A 249 14.21 6.66 -6.88
N ALA A 250 13.68 7.53 -7.72
CA ALA A 250 12.33 7.49 -8.24
C ALA A 250 12.28 8.11 -9.63
N VAL A 251 11.52 7.51 -10.54
CA VAL A 251 11.25 8.00 -11.89
C VAL A 251 9.75 8.01 -12.13
N ILE A 252 9.25 9.08 -12.72
CA ILE A 252 7.85 9.23 -13.10
C ILE A 252 7.75 9.22 -14.61
N ALA A 253 6.78 8.46 -15.14
CA ALA A 253 6.37 8.49 -16.53
C ALA A 253 4.91 8.93 -16.61
N GLU A 254 4.67 10.09 -17.19
CA GLU A 254 3.34 10.70 -17.28
C GLU A 254 2.87 10.74 -18.74
N THR A 255 1.74 10.08 -19.01
CA THR A 255 1.04 10.09 -20.30
C THR A 255 -0.31 10.82 -20.17
N LYS A 256 -1.05 10.91 -21.26
CA LYS A 256 -2.43 11.38 -21.22
C LYS A 256 -3.37 10.42 -20.49
N ASP A 257 -3.07 9.13 -20.47
CA ASP A 257 -3.93 8.07 -19.94
C ASP A 257 -3.60 7.65 -18.51
N TYR A 258 -2.32 7.78 -18.09
CA TYR A 258 -1.87 7.37 -16.76
C TYR A 258 -0.63 8.13 -16.30
N VAL A 259 -0.36 8.03 -15.01
CA VAL A 259 0.94 8.32 -14.38
C VAL A 259 1.47 7.04 -13.78
N ALA A 260 2.70 6.69 -14.09
CA ALA A 260 3.43 5.59 -13.44
C ALA A 260 4.65 6.13 -12.71
N ILE A 261 4.97 5.51 -11.58
CA ILE A 261 6.18 5.79 -10.81
C ILE A 261 6.84 4.49 -10.41
N SER A 262 8.16 4.50 -10.39
CA SER A 262 8.95 3.37 -9.88
C SER A 262 10.34 3.82 -9.42
N SER A 263 11.01 2.96 -8.66
CA SER A 263 12.43 3.17 -8.31
C SER A 263 13.34 3.22 -9.53
N GLU A 264 12.99 2.51 -10.61
CA GLU A 264 13.78 2.42 -11.85
C GLU A 264 12.88 2.41 -13.08
N PHE A 265 13.30 3.08 -14.14
CA PHE A 265 12.54 3.17 -15.38
C PHE A 265 12.21 1.81 -16.00
N GLN A 266 13.08 0.79 -15.85
CA GLN A 266 12.83 -0.55 -16.39
C GLN A 266 11.48 -1.15 -15.97
N ALA A 267 10.97 -0.79 -14.78
CA ALA A 267 9.65 -1.24 -14.32
C ALA A 267 8.50 -0.70 -15.15
N MET A 268 8.71 0.40 -15.85
CA MET A 268 7.70 1.09 -16.66
C MET A 268 7.89 0.88 -18.16
N ALA A 269 9.03 0.38 -18.59
CA ALA A 269 9.41 0.29 -20.00
C ALA A 269 8.44 -0.51 -20.90
N HIS A 270 7.65 -1.41 -20.28
CA HIS A 270 6.66 -2.24 -20.97
C HIS A 270 5.22 -1.73 -20.85
N LEU A 271 5.02 -0.56 -20.24
CA LEU A 271 3.69 0.03 -20.13
C LEU A 271 3.20 0.58 -21.47
N PRO A 272 1.89 0.54 -21.75
CA PRO A 272 1.34 1.03 -23.01
C PRO A 272 1.69 2.50 -23.25
N ASN A 273 2.20 2.81 -24.45
CA ASN A 273 2.54 4.18 -24.87
C ASN A 273 3.60 4.90 -24.00
N VAL A 274 4.43 4.17 -23.28
CA VAL A 274 5.47 4.78 -22.41
C VAL A 274 6.46 5.63 -23.21
N ASN A 275 6.73 5.29 -24.47
CA ASN A 275 7.61 6.05 -25.36
C ASN A 275 7.12 7.49 -25.65
N SER A 276 5.84 7.77 -25.41
CA SER A 276 5.25 9.12 -25.51
C SER A 276 5.09 9.81 -24.16
N ALA A 277 5.57 9.20 -23.08
CA ALA A 277 5.44 9.76 -21.76
C ALA A 277 6.44 10.92 -21.54
N LYS A 278 6.02 11.91 -20.74
CA LYS A 278 6.95 12.81 -20.08
C LYS A 278 7.62 12.04 -18.96
N ILE A 279 8.95 11.81 -19.10
CA ILE A 279 9.75 11.09 -18.11
C ILE A 279 10.59 12.10 -17.34
N PHE A 280 10.53 12.02 -16.00
CA PHE A 280 11.31 12.89 -15.13
C PHE A 280 11.51 12.25 -13.75
N GLU A 281 12.53 12.70 -13.03
CA GLU A 281 12.70 12.40 -11.61
C GLU A 281 11.93 13.43 -10.76
N PRO A 282 11.18 13.00 -9.71
CA PRO A 282 10.57 13.96 -8.81
C PRO A 282 11.65 14.76 -8.06
N GLU A 283 11.48 16.06 -8.01
CA GLU A 283 12.40 16.97 -7.33
C GLU A 283 12.44 16.69 -5.81
N PRO A 284 13.61 16.80 -5.16
CA PRO A 284 13.74 16.68 -3.72
C PRO A 284 12.84 17.66 -2.96
N GLY A 285 12.17 17.20 -1.90
CA GLY A 285 11.30 18.03 -1.07
C GLY A 285 9.99 18.48 -1.73
N VAL A 286 9.71 18.06 -2.96
CA VAL A 286 8.49 18.42 -3.71
C VAL A 286 7.47 17.28 -3.68
N VAL A 287 6.23 17.61 -3.29
CA VAL A 287 5.12 16.65 -3.30
C VAL A 287 4.41 16.68 -4.65
N TYR A 288 4.45 15.57 -5.36
CA TYR A 288 3.66 15.32 -6.57
C TYR A 288 2.42 14.53 -6.21
N SER A 289 1.24 14.92 -6.72
CA SER A 289 -0.01 14.24 -6.41
C SER A 289 -0.94 14.16 -7.62
N TRP A 290 -1.63 13.05 -7.77
CA TRP A 290 -2.61 12.80 -8.80
C TRP A 290 -3.87 12.22 -8.17
N GLY A 291 -5.02 12.68 -8.66
CA GLY A 291 -6.33 12.44 -8.09
C GLY A 291 -6.99 13.76 -7.64
N LYS A 292 -8.08 13.65 -6.86
CA LYS A 292 -8.83 14.81 -6.32
C LYS A 292 -8.39 15.16 -4.91
#